data_b3ae9808fa1d7018d42a96fe99ff2440
#
_entry.id   b3ae9808fa1d7018d42a96fe99ff2440
#
_cell.length_a   1.000
_cell.length_b   1.000
_cell.length_c   1.000
_cell.angle_alpha   90.00
_cell.angle_beta   90.00
_cell.angle_gamma   90.00
#
_symmetry.space_group_name_H-M   'P 1'
#
loop_
_entity.id
_entity.type
_entity.pdbx_description
1 polymer ?
#
loop_
_entity_poly.entity_id
_entity_poly.type
_entity_poly.pdbx_seq_one_letter_code
_entity_poly.pdbx_strand_id
1 'polypeptide(L)'
;MYQADEKRYETMKYHRCGASGLMLPELSLGLWHNFGDTGVYENMKQMCFTAFDNGITHFDLANNYGPQPGSAEKNFGKILKEEFSAYRDELIVSTKAGYDMWPGPYGNWGSRKYLIASLDQSLKRLGLDYVDIFYHHRMDPETPLEETMEALAQIVRSGKALYVGISNYDGETMKRAADILEELHCPFIINQNRYNIFNRTIETNGLKQAAAERKKGIIAFSPLSQGMLTDRYLNGIPKDSRVNTDGRFLHADQFSEERLNSIRSLNAIAAERGESLAQMALKWILRDGIVTSVLIGASRPQQILENLKVLDSASFSEEELKKIDECSLAL
;
A
#
# COMPACT_ATOMS: atom_id res chain seq x y z
N MET A 1 9.40 -14.49 -22.73
CA MET A 1 8.15 -13.75 -22.43
C MET A 1 7.42 -14.55 -21.37
N TYR A 2 7.04 -13.91 -20.29
CA TYR A 2 6.31 -14.53 -19.18
C TYR A 2 4.92 -14.99 -19.66
N GLN A 3 4.48 -16.14 -19.13
CA GLN A 3 3.13 -16.67 -19.31
C GLN A 3 2.52 -16.87 -17.92
N ALA A 4 1.42 -16.17 -17.66
CA ALA A 4 0.74 -16.21 -16.37
C ALA A 4 0.05 -17.56 -16.14
N ASP A 5 -0.04 -17.98 -14.88
CA ASP A 5 -0.83 -19.14 -14.49
C ASP A 5 -2.31 -18.92 -14.84
N GLU A 6 -2.91 -19.88 -15.53
CA GLU A 6 -4.33 -19.83 -15.93
C GLU A 6 -5.26 -19.83 -14.71
N LYS A 7 -4.83 -20.42 -13.59
CA LYS A 7 -5.59 -20.52 -12.33
C LYS A 7 -5.40 -19.35 -11.37
N ARG A 8 -4.67 -18.30 -11.78
CA ARG A 8 -4.30 -17.16 -10.90
C ARG A 8 -5.47 -16.49 -10.15
N TYR A 9 -6.68 -16.62 -10.65
CA TYR A 9 -7.87 -16.00 -10.05
C TYR A 9 -8.68 -16.93 -9.13
N GLU A 10 -8.31 -18.21 -8.97
CA GLU A 10 -9.13 -19.20 -8.27
C GLU A 10 -9.16 -19.01 -6.74
N THR A 11 -8.08 -18.48 -6.15
CA THR A 11 -7.92 -18.40 -4.69
C THR A 11 -8.03 -16.97 -4.14
N MET A 12 -7.63 -15.96 -4.92
CA MET A 12 -7.66 -14.58 -4.50
C MET A 12 -9.10 -14.06 -4.38
N LYS A 13 -9.37 -13.36 -3.27
CA LYS A 13 -10.65 -12.65 -3.08
C LYS A 13 -10.51 -11.21 -3.53
N TYR A 14 -11.55 -10.71 -4.22
CA TYR A 14 -11.59 -9.35 -4.74
C TYR A 14 -12.76 -8.58 -4.12
N HIS A 15 -12.50 -7.36 -3.67
CA HIS A 15 -13.48 -6.50 -3.04
C HIS A 15 -13.66 -5.21 -3.82
N ARG A 16 -14.91 -4.70 -3.88
CA ARG A 16 -15.16 -3.40 -4.48
C ARG A 16 -14.45 -2.30 -3.71
N CYS A 17 -13.79 -1.43 -4.44
CA CYS A 17 -13.17 -0.24 -3.88
C CYS A 17 -14.24 0.81 -3.59
N GLY A 18 -14.79 0.80 -2.39
CA GLY A 18 -15.93 1.62 -2.00
C GLY A 18 -17.16 1.35 -2.86
N ALA A 19 -17.82 2.41 -3.33
CA ALA A 19 -18.99 2.33 -4.23
C ALA A 19 -18.61 2.34 -5.72
N SER A 20 -17.29 2.20 -6.05
CA SER A 20 -16.85 2.18 -7.45
C SER A 20 -17.04 0.82 -8.12
N GLY A 21 -16.89 0.79 -9.45
CA GLY A 21 -16.83 -0.45 -10.22
C GLY A 21 -15.53 -1.24 -10.08
N LEU A 22 -14.46 -0.59 -9.56
CA LEU A 22 -13.15 -1.21 -9.46
C LEU A 22 -13.11 -2.26 -8.35
N MET A 23 -12.56 -3.44 -8.68
CA MET A 23 -12.28 -4.51 -7.72
C MET A 23 -10.80 -4.52 -7.39
N LEU A 24 -10.44 -4.61 -6.11
CA LEU A 24 -9.07 -4.80 -5.65
C LEU A 24 -8.90 -6.18 -5.00
N PRO A 25 -7.75 -6.84 -5.17
CA PRO A 25 -7.45 -8.08 -4.43
C PRO A 25 -7.29 -7.78 -2.94
N GLU A 26 -7.60 -8.75 -2.08
CA GLU A 26 -7.36 -8.62 -0.62
C GLU A 26 -5.90 -8.25 -0.30
N LEU A 27 -4.94 -8.77 -1.09
CA LEU A 27 -3.54 -8.39 -1.02
C LEU A 27 -3.10 -7.70 -2.30
N SER A 28 -2.39 -6.59 -2.15
CA SER A 28 -1.75 -5.82 -3.22
C SER A 28 -0.24 -5.79 -3.01
N LEU A 29 0.56 -5.69 -4.07
CA LEU A 29 2.02 -5.64 -3.96
C LEU A 29 2.52 -4.19 -3.99
N GLY A 30 3.16 -3.76 -2.89
CA GLY A 30 3.83 -2.46 -2.81
C GLY A 30 5.28 -2.54 -3.30
N LEU A 31 5.65 -1.67 -4.24
CA LEU A 31 6.94 -1.69 -4.91
C LEU A 31 7.92 -0.63 -4.35
N TRP A 32 7.96 -0.48 -3.03
CA TRP A 32 8.74 0.59 -2.43
C TRP A 32 10.24 0.27 -2.35
N HIS A 33 10.68 -0.55 -1.37
CA HIS A 33 12.12 -0.68 -1.02
C HIS A 33 12.95 -1.54 -1.99
N ASN A 34 12.38 -2.60 -2.54
CA ASN A 34 13.13 -3.65 -3.24
C ASN A 34 13.06 -3.53 -4.77
N PHE A 35 12.47 -2.44 -5.27
CA PHE A 35 12.29 -2.18 -6.70
C PHE A 35 13.16 -1.02 -7.22
N GLY A 36 14.04 -0.45 -6.38
CA GLY A 36 14.96 0.61 -6.78
C GLY A 36 16.22 0.09 -7.49
N ASP A 37 17.13 1.01 -7.86
CA ASP A 37 18.34 0.71 -8.63
C ASP A 37 19.35 -0.19 -7.89
N THR A 38 19.23 -0.33 -6.56
CA THR A 38 20.06 -1.23 -5.74
C THR A 38 19.54 -2.66 -5.68
N GLY A 39 18.32 -2.90 -6.18
CA GLY A 39 17.71 -4.23 -6.19
C GLY A 39 18.16 -5.09 -7.36
N VAL A 40 18.05 -6.40 -7.22
CA VAL A 40 18.32 -7.36 -8.28
C VAL A 40 17.11 -7.45 -9.21
N TYR A 41 17.25 -7.02 -10.46
CA TYR A 41 16.15 -6.94 -11.43
C TYR A 41 15.42 -8.27 -11.62
N GLU A 42 16.16 -9.38 -11.72
CA GLU A 42 15.52 -10.71 -11.86
C GLU A 42 14.66 -11.07 -10.65
N ASN A 43 15.08 -10.72 -9.44
CA ASN A 43 14.26 -10.92 -8.24
C ASN A 43 13.00 -10.05 -8.25
N MET A 44 13.07 -8.82 -8.78
CA MET A 44 11.87 -7.97 -8.97
C MET A 44 10.87 -8.63 -9.92
N LYS A 45 11.35 -9.16 -11.05
CA LYS A 45 10.51 -9.93 -12.00
C LYS A 45 9.85 -11.11 -11.32
N GLN A 46 10.62 -11.94 -10.62
CA GLN A 46 10.10 -13.12 -9.94
C GLN A 46 9.07 -12.77 -8.87
N MET A 47 9.24 -11.67 -8.14
CA MET A 47 8.22 -11.17 -7.20
C MET A 47 6.94 -10.75 -7.92
N CYS A 48 7.05 -10.05 -9.06
CA CYS A 48 5.89 -9.65 -9.85
C CYS A 48 5.17 -10.87 -10.46
N PHE A 49 5.90 -11.86 -10.97
CA PHE A 49 5.33 -13.09 -11.52
C PHE A 49 4.60 -13.88 -10.42
N THR A 50 5.27 -14.11 -9.29
CA THR A 50 4.66 -14.81 -8.14
C THR A 50 3.40 -14.09 -7.65
N ALA A 51 3.41 -12.78 -7.60
CA ALA A 51 2.24 -12.00 -7.20
C ALA A 51 1.08 -12.21 -8.19
N PHE A 52 1.33 -12.02 -9.48
CA PHE A 52 0.28 -12.13 -10.50
C PHE A 52 -0.23 -13.57 -10.68
N ASP A 53 0.65 -14.58 -10.65
CA ASP A 53 0.27 -16.00 -10.70
C ASP A 53 -0.63 -16.44 -9.53
N ASN A 54 -0.68 -15.65 -8.47
CA ASN A 54 -1.53 -15.89 -7.30
C ASN A 54 -2.65 -14.83 -7.14
N GLY A 55 -3.00 -14.11 -8.21
CA GLY A 55 -4.15 -13.21 -8.25
C GLY A 55 -3.91 -11.82 -7.65
N ILE A 56 -2.68 -11.46 -7.31
CA ILE A 56 -2.36 -10.07 -6.96
C ILE A 56 -2.27 -9.26 -8.24
N THR A 57 -3.36 -8.57 -8.58
CA THR A 57 -3.45 -7.75 -9.79
C THR A 57 -3.05 -6.30 -9.58
N HIS A 58 -2.97 -5.82 -8.33
CA HIS A 58 -2.64 -4.43 -8.01
C HIS A 58 -1.18 -4.27 -7.59
N PHE A 59 -0.46 -3.42 -8.34
CA PHE A 59 0.93 -3.03 -8.13
C PHE A 59 0.98 -1.54 -7.78
N ASP A 60 1.45 -1.23 -6.58
CA ASP A 60 1.41 0.13 -6.01
C ASP A 60 2.79 0.76 -5.94
N LEU A 61 2.94 1.91 -6.60
CA LEU A 61 4.17 2.69 -6.70
C LEU A 61 4.00 4.10 -6.12
N ALA A 62 5.06 4.89 -6.22
CA ALA A 62 5.06 6.34 -6.10
C ALA A 62 6.24 6.91 -6.89
N ASN A 63 6.12 8.18 -7.29
CA ASN A 63 7.16 8.86 -8.05
C ASN A 63 8.52 8.88 -7.36
N ASN A 64 8.54 8.94 -6.02
CA ASN A 64 9.76 8.99 -5.19
C ASN A 64 10.27 7.61 -4.73
N TYR A 65 9.63 6.49 -5.15
CA TYR A 65 10.10 5.16 -4.74
C TYR A 65 11.41 4.77 -5.42
N GLY A 66 12.27 4.12 -4.63
CA GLY A 66 13.61 3.71 -5.00
C GLY A 66 14.37 3.12 -3.81
N PRO A 67 15.67 3.29 -3.70
CA PRO A 67 16.59 4.36 -4.13
C PRO A 67 16.98 4.20 -5.60
N GLN A 68 17.26 5.18 -6.36
CA GLN A 68 16.97 6.60 -6.41
C GLN A 68 15.49 6.91 -6.67
N PRO A 69 14.97 8.13 -6.35
CA PRO A 69 13.59 8.49 -6.68
C PRO A 69 13.27 8.26 -8.14
N GLY A 70 12.13 7.58 -8.42
CA GLY A 70 11.71 7.20 -9.75
C GLY A 70 12.25 5.88 -10.28
N SER A 71 13.23 5.26 -9.62
CA SER A 71 13.81 4.00 -10.09
C SER A 71 12.86 2.82 -10.00
N ALA A 72 11.98 2.78 -8.99
CA ALA A 72 10.97 1.74 -8.88
C ALA A 72 10.01 1.77 -10.09
N GLU A 73 9.55 2.96 -10.49
CA GLU A 73 8.71 3.11 -11.68
C GLU A 73 9.43 2.72 -12.98
N LYS A 74 10.72 3.06 -13.11
CA LYS A 74 11.53 2.63 -14.28
C LYS A 74 11.65 1.10 -14.35
N ASN A 75 11.98 0.46 -13.23
CA ASN A 75 12.16 -0.99 -13.19
C ASN A 75 10.85 -1.72 -13.44
N PHE A 76 9.76 -1.26 -12.84
CA PHE A 76 8.45 -1.85 -13.09
C PHE A 76 7.96 -1.56 -14.52
N GLY A 77 8.18 -0.36 -15.07
CA GLY A 77 7.89 -0.04 -16.46
C GLY A 77 8.61 -0.96 -17.45
N LYS A 78 9.86 -1.32 -17.14
CA LYS A 78 10.60 -2.32 -17.92
C LYS A 78 9.95 -3.71 -17.83
N ILE A 79 9.52 -4.15 -16.64
CA ILE A 79 8.79 -5.41 -16.44
C ILE A 79 7.47 -5.39 -17.22
N LEU A 80 6.69 -4.29 -17.12
CA LEU A 80 5.45 -4.12 -17.86
C LEU A 80 5.66 -4.31 -19.36
N LYS A 81 6.67 -3.66 -19.92
CA LYS A 81 6.97 -3.72 -21.35
C LYS A 81 7.46 -5.09 -21.81
N GLU A 82 8.38 -5.70 -21.07
CA GLU A 82 9.06 -6.93 -21.47
C GLU A 82 8.23 -8.19 -21.20
N GLU A 83 7.46 -8.19 -20.11
CA GLU A 83 6.84 -9.40 -19.56
C GLU A 83 5.31 -9.29 -19.44
N PHE A 84 4.77 -8.13 -19.09
CA PHE A 84 3.35 -7.95 -18.76
C PHE A 84 2.55 -7.20 -19.85
N SER A 85 3.13 -6.93 -21.00
CA SER A 85 2.44 -6.18 -22.06
C SER A 85 1.12 -6.81 -22.51
N ALA A 86 1.04 -8.15 -22.53
CA ALA A 86 -0.18 -8.89 -22.88
C ALA A 86 -1.25 -8.87 -21.75
N TYR A 87 -0.88 -8.45 -20.54
CA TYR A 87 -1.74 -8.48 -19.36
C TYR A 87 -2.10 -7.09 -18.81
N ARG A 88 -1.74 -6.00 -19.54
CA ARG A 88 -1.98 -4.63 -19.03
C ARG A 88 -3.41 -4.40 -18.55
N ASP A 89 -4.40 -4.91 -19.28
CA ASP A 89 -5.81 -4.73 -18.97
C ASP A 89 -6.30 -5.59 -17.78
N GLU A 90 -5.49 -6.54 -17.33
CA GLU A 90 -5.73 -7.33 -16.13
C GLU A 90 -5.04 -6.74 -14.90
N LEU A 91 -4.18 -5.74 -15.07
CA LEU A 91 -3.40 -5.13 -13.99
C LEU A 91 -4.01 -3.79 -13.56
N ILE A 92 -3.92 -3.54 -12.27
CA ILE A 92 -4.15 -2.23 -11.67
C ILE A 92 -2.78 -1.66 -11.28
N VAL A 93 -2.40 -0.60 -11.97
CA VAL A 93 -1.14 0.12 -11.69
C VAL A 93 -1.47 1.44 -11.03
N SER A 94 -0.98 1.63 -9.81
CA SER A 94 -1.13 2.90 -9.10
C SER A 94 0.22 3.58 -8.87
N THR A 95 0.21 4.92 -8.92
CA THR A 95 1.36 5.73 -8.49
C THR A 95 0.90 6.99 -7.75
N LYS A 96 1.83 7.70 -7.14
CA LYS A 96 1.56 8.80 -6.22
C LYS A 96 2.57 9.92 -6.39
N ALA A 97 2.17 11.15 -6.03
CA ALA A 97 3.07 12.29 -5.87
C ALA A 97 2.70 13.10 -4.61
N GLY A 98 3.71 13.65 -3.91
CA GLY A 98 3.53 14.42 -2.68
C GLY A 98 4.79 14.61 -1.85
N TYR A 99 5.86 13.89 -2.18
CA TYR A 99 7.18 13.98 -1.53
C TYR A 99 8.23 14.55 -2.48
N ASP A 100 9.39 14.92 -1.95
CA ASP A 100 10.49 15.52 -2.70
C ASP A 100 10.92 14.67 -3.90
N MET A 101 10.96 15.30 -5.07
CA MET A 101 11.36 14.67 -6.33
C MET A 101 12.47 15.43 -7.06
N TRP A 102 12.48 16.76 -6.97
CA TRP A 102 13.52 17.61 -7.57
C TRP A 102 13.73 18.87 -6.74
N PRO A 103 14.89 19.54 -6.87
CA PRO A 103 15.21 20.73 -6.11
C PRO A 103 14.31 21.94 -6.44
N GLY A 104 14.19 22.85 -5.50
CA GLY A 104 13.47 24.11 -5.65
C GLY A 104 12.01 24.04 -5.25
N PRO A 105 11.24 25.12 -5.45
CA PRO A 105 9.90 25.28 -4.85
C PRO A 105 8.78 24.49 -5.55
N TYR A 106 9.08 23.75 -6.62
CA TYR A 106 8.08 23.09 -7.44
C TYR A 106 8.19 21.55 -7.41
N GLY A 107 9.06 21.00 -6.58
CA GLY A 107 9.39 19.55 -6.60
C GLY A 107 8.77 18.77 -5.45
N ASN A 108 7.76 19.29 -4.75
CA ASN A 108 7.20 18.68 -3.54
C ASN A 108 5.73 19.10 -3.33
N TRP A 109 5.04 18.43 -2.40
CA TRP A 109 3.71 18.74 -1.86
C TRP A 109 2.54 18.54 -2.83
N GLY A 110 1.53 19.44 -2.82
CA GLY A 110 0.23 19.22 -3.44
C GLY A 110 -0.17 20.24 -4.52
N SER A 111 0.74 21.16 -4.92
CA SER A 111 0.38 22.15 -5.93
C SER A 111 0.00 21.51 -7.27
N ARG A 112 -0.92 22.15 -8.00
CA ARG A 112 -1.33 21.74 -9.35
C ARG A 112 -0.12 21.51 -10.26
N LYS A 113 0.85 22.42 -10.23
CA LYS A 113 2.08 22.32 -11.03
C LYS A 113 2.85 21.05 -10.72
N TYR A 114 3.03 20.74 -9.44
CA TYR A 114 3.78 19.58 -9.01
C TYR A 114 3.07 18.26 -9.37
N LEU A 115 1.77 18.16 -9.09
CA LEU A 115 1.02 16.92 -9.31
C LEU A 115 0.94 16.54 -10.78
N ILE A 116 0.64 17.49 -11.67
CA ILE A 116 0.55 17.24 -13.12
C ILE A 116 1.92 16.87 -13.68
N ALA A 117 2.97 17.65 -13.34
CA ALA A 117 4.32 17.36 -13.80
C ALA A 117 4.84 15.99 -13.30
N SER A 118 4.51 15.65 -12.04
CA SER A 118 4.90 14.36 -11.44
C SER A 118 4.26 13.19 -12.17
N LEU A 119 2.96 13.25 -12.46
CA LEU A 119 2.30 12.17 -13.19
C LEU A 119 2.86 12.02 -14.61
N ASP A 120 3.11 13.14 -15.32
CA ASP A 120 3.72 13.09 -16.66
C ASP A 120 5.09 12.41 -16.65
N GLN A 121 5.88 12.67 -15.60
CA GLN A 121 7.17 12.00 -15.42
C GLN A 121 7.00 10.51 -15.05
N SER A 122 6.02 10.20 -14.20
CA SER A 122 5.71 8.81 -13.81
C SER A 122 5.28 7.98 -15.01
N LEU A 123 4.38 8.49 -15.84
CA LEU A 123 3.93 7.81 -17.07
C LEU A 123 5.11 7.53 -18.03
N LYS A 124 6.04 8.48 -18.16
CA LYS A 124 7.26 8.26 -18.98
C LYS A 124 8.14 7.14 -18.39
N ARG A 125 8.33 7.09 -17.05
CA ARG A 125 9.12 6.04 -16.42
C ARG A 125 8.46 4.68 -16.51
N LEU A 126 7.14 4.62 -16.37
CA LEU A 126 6.34 3.40 -16.47
C LEU A 126 6.16 2.93 -17.92
N GLY A 127 6.31 3.84 -18.91
CA GLY A 127 6.02 3.53 -20.31
C GLY A 127 4.53 3.31 -20.56
N LEU A 128 3.66 4.03 -19.86
CA LEU A 128 2.21 3.92 -19.92
C LEU A 128 1.58 5.24 -20.36
N ASP A 129 0.44 5.16 -21.03
CA ASP A 129 -0.38 6.31 -21.38
C ASP A 129 -1.24 6.79 -20.20
N TYR A 130 -1.62 5.86 -19.30
CA TYR A 130 -2.39 6.15 -18.09
C TYR A 130 -2.05 5.17 -16.96
N VAL A 131 -2.32 5.59 -15.73
CA VAL A 131 -2.38 4.71 -14.55
C VAL A 131 -3.84 4.47 -14.15
N ASP A 132 -4.09 3.36 -13.47
CA ASP A 132 -5.45 3.04 -13.02
C ASP A 132 -5.85 3.92 -11.84
N ILE A 133 -4.93 4.15 -10.88
CA ILE A 133 -5.18 5.02 -9.75
C ILE A 133 -3.98 5.98 -9.57
N PHE A 134 -4.27 7.29 -9.49
CA PHE A 134 -3.28 8.29 -9.10
C PHE A 134 -3.60 8.86 -7.73
N TYR A 135 -2.61 8.85 -6.81
CA TYR A 135 -2.79 9.36 -5.45
C TYR A 135 -2.09 10.71 -5.22
N HIS A 136 -2.75 11.61 -4.48
CA HIS A 136 -2.02 12.60 -3.72
C HIS A 136 -1.44 11.93 -2.47
N HIS A 137 -0.11 11.91 -2.36
CA HIS A 137 0.63 11.01 -1.45
C HIS A 137 0.54 11.42 0.02
N ARG A 138 0.36 12.70 0.30
CA ARG A 138 0.16 13.25 1.65
C ARG A 138 -0.54 14.59 1.58
N MET A 139 -1.32 14.91 2.61
CA MET A 139 -1.93 16.23 2.74
C MET A 139 -0.86 17.34 2.73
N ASP A 140 -1.10 18.40 1.96
CA ASP A 140 -0.27 19.60 1.92
C ASP A 140 -0.92 20.66 2.85
N PRO A 141 -0.23 21.11 3.92
CA PRO A 141 -0.79 22.07 4.85
C PRO A 141 -0.85 23.52 4.29
N GLU A 142 -0.08 23.83 3.24
CA GLU A 142 0.08 25.18 2.70
C GLU A 142 -0.73 25.41 1.41
N THR A 143 -0.90 24.37 0.58
CA THR A 143 -1.70 24.48 -0.65
C THR A 143 -3.19 24.35 -0.32
N PRO A 144 -4.05 25.26 -0.82
CA PRO A 144 -5.50 25.10 -0.67
C PRO A 144 -5.97 23.72 -1.16
N LEU A 145 -6.80 23.06 -0.36
CA LEU A 145 -7.28 21.71 -0.68
C LEU A 145 -7.99 21.68 -2.04
N GLU A 146 -8.69 22.73 -2.37
CA GLU A 146 -9.41 22.92 -3.63
C GLU A 146 -8.45 22.85 -4.83
N GLU A 147 -7.27 23.53 -4.76
CA GLU A 147 -6.27 23.46 -5.84
C GLU A 147 -5.77 22.04 -6.07
N THR A 148 -5.47 21.34 -4.98
CA THR A 148 -5.00 19.95 -5.04
C THR A 148 -6.07 19.03 -5.64
N MET A 149 -7.32 19.15 -5.20
CA MET A 149 -8.43 18.32 -5.71
C MET A 149 -8.78 18.64 -7.16
N GLU A 150 -8.75 19.92 -7.56
CA GLU A 150 -8.92 20.32 -8.95
C GLU A 150 -7.78 19.77 -9.86
N ALA A 151 -6.54 19.71 -9.35
CA ALA A 151 -5.44 19.10 -10.08
C ALA A 151 -5.69 17.60 -10.34
N LEU A 152 -6.17 16.87 -9.32
CA LEU A 152 -6.56 15.45 -9.47
C LEU A 152 -7.70 15.29 -10.48
N ALA A 153 -8.73 16.13 -10.40
CA ALA A 153 -9.84 16.11 -11.36
C ALA A 153 -9.39 16.40 -12.79
N GLN A 154 -8.46 17.35 -12.97
CA GLN A 154 -7.87 17.65 -14.27
C GLN A 154 -7.08 16.46 -14.82
N ILE A 155 -6.32 15.76 -13.99
CA ILE A 155 -5.58 14.55 -14.36
C ILE A 155 -6.53 13.46 -14.91
N VAL A 156 -7.64 13.20 -14.25
CA VAL A 156 -8.65 12.24 -14.73
C VAL A 156 -9.26 12.71 -16.06
N ARG A 157 -9.69 13.98 -16.15
CA ARG A 157 -10.26 14.53 -17.39
C ARG A 157 -9.30 14.46 -18.58
N SER A 158 -8.00 14.51 -18.32
CA SER A 158 -6.97 14.37 -19.37
C SER A 158 -6.72 12.92 -19.80
N GLY A 159 -7.39 11.93 -19.18
CA GLY A 159 -7.23 10.52 -19.46
C GLY A 159 -5.94 9.89 -18.93
N LYS A 160 -5.17 10.60 -18.08
CA LYS A 160 -3.89 10.12 -17.53
C LYS A 160 -4.04 9.25 -16.28
N ALA A 161 -5.22 9.26 -15.64
CA ALA A 161 -5.61 8.34 -14.58
C ALA A 161 -7.10 8.01 -14.73
N LEU A 162 -7.48 6.77 -14.43
CA LEU A 162 -8.89 6.36 -14.44
C LEU A 162 -9.61 6.76 -13.15
N TYR A 163 -8.93 6.64 -12.03
CA TYR A 163 -9.42 6.96 -10.69
C TYR A 163 -8.39 7.76 -9.91
N VAL A 164 -8.85 8.46 -8.88
CA VAL A 164 -7.96 9.11 -7.92
C VAL A 164 -8.12 8.55 -6.52
N GLY A 165 -7.04 8.63 -5.76
CA GLY A 165 -6.97 8.37 -4.34
C GLY A 165 -6.25 9.48 -3.60
N ILE A 166 -6.34 9.45 -2.29
CA ILE A 166 -5.54 10.29 -1.39
C ILE A 166 -4.84 9.40 -0.37
N SER A 167 -3.76 9.88 0.23
CA SER A 167 -2.97 9.11 1.17
C SER A 167 -2.55 9.97 2.36
N ASN A 168 -2.53 9.39 3.56
CA ASN A 168 -2.15 10.07 4.79
C ASN A 168 -3.05 11.28 5.14
N TYR A 169 -4.32 11.20 4.81
CA TYR A 169 -5.35 12.16 5.24
C TYR A 169 -6.06 11.64 6.49
N ASP A 170 -6.54 12.55 7.34
CA ASP A 170 -7.48 12.25 8.42
C ASP A 170 -8.92 12.24 7.92
N GLY A 171 -9.86 11.91 8.81
CA GLY A 171 -11.27 11.76 8.45
C GLY A 171 -11.93 13.08 8.06
N GLU A 172 -11.59 14.19 8.71
CA GLU A 172 -12.17 15.51 8.42
C GLU A 172 -11.72 16.01 7.04
N THR A 173 -10.41 16.01 6.81
CA THR A 173 -9.86 16.46 5.53
C THR A 173 -10.26 15.55 4.38
N MET A 174 -10.36 14.23 4.62
CA MET A 174 -10.86 13.28 3.63
C MET A 174 -12.33 13.59 3.24
N LYS A 175 -13.21 13.92 4.19
CA LYS A 175 -14.61 14.29 3.90
C LYS A 175 -14.65 15.55 3.02
N ARG A 176 -13.89 16.59 3.36
CA ARG A 176 -13.80 17.81 2.56
C ARG A 176 -13.28 17.54 1.15
N ALA A 177 -12.21 16.72 1.02
CA ALA A 177 -11.69 16.31 -0.28
C ALA A 177 -12.72 15.54 -1.10
N ALA A 178 -13.50 14.67 -0.45
CA ALA A 178 -14.56 13.93 -1.11
C ALA A 178 -15.67 14.84 -1.63
N ASP A 179 -16.10 15.84 -0.86
CA ASP A 179 -17.13 16.80 -1.27
C ASP A 179 -16.67 17.61 -2.51
N ILE A 180 -15.42 18.12 -2.51
CA ILE A 180 -14.84 18.86 -3.64
C ILE A 180 -14.76 17.94 -4.89
N LEU A 181 -14.26 16.72 -4.75
CA LEU A 181 -14.11 15.80 -5.87
C LEU A 181 -15.47 15.33 -6.43
N GLU A 182 -16.50 15.23 -5.57
CA GLU A 182 -17.86 14.92 -6.00
C GLU A 182 -18.47 16.08 -6.81
N GLU A 183 -18.33 17.32 -6.37
CA GLU A 183 -18.73 18.53 -7.12
C GLU A 183 -18.03 18.61 -8.47
N LEU A 184 -16.77 18.19 -8.53
CA LEU A 184 -15.96 18.14 -9.77
C LEU A 184 -16.24 16.91 -10.65
N HIS A 185 -17.18 16.03 -10.25
CA HIS A 185 -17.47 14.75 -10.90
C HIS A 185 -16.22 13.88 -11.13
N CYS A 186 -15.28 13.93 -10.17
CA CYS A 186 -14.04 13.18 -10.21
C CYS A 186 -14.17 11.86 -9.46
N PRO A 187 -13.80 10.70 -10.05
CA PRO A 187 -13.92 9.38 -9.42
C PRO A 187 -12.88 9.16 -8.32
N PHE A 188 -13.10 9.77 -7.16
CA PHE A 188 -12.35 9.49 -5.93
C PHE A 188 -12.87 8.21 -5.28
N ILE A 189 -12.00 7.19 -5.15
CA ILE A 189 -12.44 5.85 -4.75
C ILE A 189 -11.76 5.32 -3.48
N ILE A 190 -10.56 5.81 -3.12
CA ILE A 190 -9.74 5.11 -2.12
C ILE A 190 -8.85 6.06 -1.31
N ASN A 191 -8.64 5.72 -0.04
CA ASN A 191 -7.66 6.35 0.83
C ASN A 191 -6.58 5.33 1.23
N GLN A 192 -5.30 5.69 1.07
CA GLN A 192 -4.16 4.85 1.43
C GLN A 192 -3.51 5.36 2.72
N ASN A 193 -3.55 4.56 3.80
CA ASN A 193 -3.02 4.95 5.11
C ASN A 193 -2.23 3.84 5.77
N ARG A 194 -1.32 4.24 6.68
CA ARG A 194 -0.66 3.29 7.57
C ARG A 194 -1.69 2.68 8.50
N TYR A 195 -1.75 1.35 8.51
CA TYR A 195 -2.62 0.63 9.44
C TYR A 195 -2.07 -0.75 9.74
N ASN A 196 -1.88 -1.04 11.01
CA ASN A 196 -1.45 -2.36 11.52
C ASN A 196 -1.76 -2.44 13.03
N ILE A 197 -1.50 -3.57 13.65
CA ILE A 197 -1.75 -3.81 15.08
C ILE A 197 -1.08 -2.74 15.97
N PHE A 198 0.11 -2.24 15.60
CA PHE A 198 0.86 -1.23 16.35
C PHE A 198 0.57 0.23 15.97
N ASN A 199 -0.15 0.46 14.88
CA ASN A 199 -0.55 1.79 14.45
C ASN A 199 -2.01 1.78 14.03
N ARG A 200 -2.86 2.31 14.89
CA ARG A 200 -4.32 2.36 14.72
C ARG A 200 -4.84 3.78 14.52
N THR A 201 -4.00 4.70 14.08
CA THR A 201 -4.35 6.12 13.92
C THR A 201 -5.64 6.32 13.12
N ILE A 202 -5.89 5.50 12.08
CA ILE A 202 -7.12 5.61 11.27
C ILE A 202 -8.41 5.27 12.03
N GLU A 203 -8.33 4.56 13.15
CA GLU A 203 -9.47 4.29 14.03
C GLU A 203 -9.84 5.51 14.89
N THR A 204 -8.83 6.33 15.28
CA THR A 204 -9.00 7.45 16.22
C THR A 204 -9.09 8.81 15.55
N ASN A 205 -8.52 8.99 14.34
CA ASN A 205 -8.56 10.25 13.59
C ASN A 205 -9.80 10.40 12.68
N GLY A 206 -10.79 9.52 12.84
CA GLY A 206 -12.05 9.55 12.11
C GLY A 206 -12.00 9.06 10.66
N LEU A 207 -10.82 8.64 10.12
CA LEU A 207 -10.71 8.22 8.72
C LEU A 207 -11.54 6.98 8.41
N LYS A 208 -11.44 5.96 9.26
CA LYS A 208 -12.16 4.70 9.04
C LYS A 208 -13.67 4.89 8.98
N GLN A 209 -14.19 5.73 9.87
CA GLN A 209 -15.61 6.12 9.88
C GLN A 209 -15.96 6.94 8.62
N ALA A 210 -15.16 7.95 8.28
CA ALA A 210 -15.40 8.79 7.11
C ALA A 210 -15.41 7.99 5.81
N ALA A 211 -14.48 7.02 5.66
CA ALA A 211 -14.42 6.16 4.49
C ALA A 211 -15.69 5.27 4.37
N ALA A 212 -16.16 4.69 5.47
CA ALA A 212 -17.40 3.91 5.49
C ALA A 212 -18.62 4.79 5.12
N GLU A 213 -18.76 5.98 5.74
CA GLU A 213 -19.87 6.91 5.46
C GLU A 213 -19.90 7.39 4.00
N ARG A 214 -18.72 7.70 3.44
CA ARG A 214 -18.57 8.18 2.05
C ARG A 214 -18.42 7.03 1.04
N LYS A 215 -18.52 5.78 1.48
CA LYS A 215 -18.36 4.59 0.65
C LYS A 215 -17.06 4.63 -0.19
N LYS A 216 -15.93 4.97 0.45
CA LYS A 216 -14.60 4.95 -0.14
C LYS A 216 -13.82 3.76 0.38
N GLY A 217 -12.97 3.17 -0.47
CA GLY A 217 -12.07 2.10 -0.05
C GLY A 217 -10.96 2.61 0.87
N ILE A 218 -10.41 1.71 1.66
CA ILE A 218 -9.16 1.92 2.38
C ILE A 218 -8.16 0.86 1.91
N ILE A 219 -6.93 1.28 1.61
CA ILE A 219 -5.82 0.37 1.42
C ILE A 219 -4.76 0.64 2.49
N ALA A 220 -4.35 -0.42 3.20
CA ALA A 220 -3.45 -0.32 4.33
C ALA A 220 -2.00 -0.55 3.90
N PHE A 221 -1.11 0.41 4.14
CA PHE A 221 0.33 0.21 3.94
C PHE A 221 1.07 -0.06 5.27
N SER A 222 2.28 -0.60 5.18
CA SER A 222 3.08 -1.07 6.33
C SER A 222 2.32 -2.04 7.25
N PRO A 223 1.63 -3.05 6.72
CA PRO A 223 0.77 -3.93 7.50
C PRO A 223 1.52 -4.73 8.55
N LEU A 224 2.78 -5.04 8.29
CA LEU A 224 3.66 -5.79 9.19
C LEU A 224 4.61 -4.89 10.00
N SER A 225 4.31 -3.59 10.11
CA SER A 225 5.11 -2.63 10.88
C SER A 225 6.61 -2.74 10.61
N GLN A 226 7.04 -2.63 9.33
CA GLN A 226 8.43 -2.78 8.89
C GLN A 226 9.04 -4.16 9.18
N GLY A 227 8.22 -5.19 9.39
CA GLY A 227 8.63 -6.54 9.73
C GLY A 227 8.59 -6.86 11.22
N MET A 228 8.23 -5.91 12.11
CA MET A 228 8.07 -6.18 13.54
C MET A 228 6.96 -7.19 13.83
N LEU A 229 5.90 -7.22 13.04
CA LEU A 229 4.80 -8.19 13.14
C LEU A 229 5.10 -9.46 12.35
N THR A 230 6.30 -10.01 12.56
CA THR A 230 6.75 -11.31 12.05
C THR A 230 7.55 -12.03 13.13
N ASP A 231 7.88 -13.29 12.92
CA ASP A 231 8.75 -14.09 13.81
C ASP A 231 10.22 -13.64 13.82
N ARG A 232 10.59 -12.77 12.87
CA ARG A 232 11.97 -12.33 12.61
C ARG A 232 12.66 -11.69 13.82
N TYR A 233 11.90 -11.00 14.67
CA TYR A 233 12.43 -10.24 15.81
C TYR A 233 12.20 -10.89 17.19
N LEU A 234 11.67 -12.11 17.25
CA LEU A 234 11.40 -12.82 18.51
C LEU A 234 12.66 -13.03 19.37
N ASN A 235 13.80 -13.22 18.72
CA ASN A 235 15.10 -13.47 19.35
C ASN A 235 16.07 -12.27 19.27
N GLY A 236 15.54 -11.05 19.07
CA GLY A 236 16.33 -9.83 18.92
C GLY A 236 16.42 -9.34 17.48
N ILE A 237 17.30 -8.36 17.22
CA ILE A 237 17.44 -7.71 15.92
C ILE A 237 18.40 -8.51 15.03
N PRO A 238 17.96 -9.15 13.93
CA PRO A 238 18.83 -9.88 13.01
C PRO A 238 19.85 -8.96 12.32
N LYS A 239 21.04 -9.47 12.04
CA LYS A 239 22.12 -8.70 11.37
C LYS A 239 21.71 -8.17 9.99
N ASP A 240 20.87 -8.92 9.26
CA ASP A 240 20.34 -8.58 7.93
C ASP A 240 18.99 -7.82 8.00
N SER A 241 18.58 -7.35 9.18
CA SER A 241 17.37 -6.57 9.36
C SER A 241 17.48 -5.17 8.74
N ARG A 242 16.34 -4.54 8.46
CA ARG A 242 16.30 -3.14 7.99
C ARG A 242 16.93 -2.15 8.97
N VAL A 243 16.93 -2.44 10.26
CA VAL A 243 17.64 -1.66 11.27
C VAL A 243 19.12 -1.50 10.91
N ASN A 244 19.74 -2.59 10.44
CA ASN A 244 21.17 -2.64 10.15
C ASN A 244 21.52 -2.35 8.68
N THR A 245 20.56 -2.47 7.75
CA THR A 245 20.83 -2.37 6.31
C THR A 245 20.27 -1.10 5.68
N ASP A 246 19.16 -0.55 6.16
CA ASP A 246 18.54 0.66 5.61
C ASP A 246 18.39 1.78 6.65
N GLY A 247 18.16 1.53 7.89
CA GLY A 247 18.15 2.52 8.99
C GLY A 247 17.30 3.80 8.81
N ARG A 248 16.64 4.02 7.66
CA ARG A 248 15.87 5.25 7.38
C ARG A 248 14.52 5.31 8.09
N PHE A 249 13.89 4.15 8.31
CA PHE A 249 12.51 4.08 8.79
C PHE A 249 12.31 3.12 9.96
N LEU A 250 13.28 2.25 10.22
CA LEU A 250 13.28 1.30 11.32
C LEU A 250 14.58 1.44 12.11
N HIS A 251 14.46 1.86 13.37
CA HIS A 251 15.59 2.15 14.25
C HIS A 251 15.61 1.22 15.45
N ALA A 252 16.79 1.01 16.03
CA ALA A 252 16.97 0.09 17.16
C ALA A 252 16.19 0.51 18.42
N ASP A 253 15.98 1.81 18.63
CA ASP A 253 15.20 2.36 19.74
C ASP A 253 13.71 2.00 19.72
N GLN A 254 13.19 1.59 18.56
CA GLN A 254 11.80 1.10 18.41
C GLN A 254 11.62 -0.33 18.98
N PHE A 255 12.70 -1.02 19.36
CA PHE A 255 12.70 -2.37 19.92
C PHE A 255 12.92 -2.33 21.42
N SER A 256 12.13 -1.55 22.18
CA SER A 256 12.11 -1.63 23.63
C SER A 256 11.76 -3.04 24.10
N GLU A 257 12.16 -3.40 25.33
CA GLU A 257 11.79 -4.72 25.89
C GLU A 257 10.26 -4.90 25.96
N GLU A 258 9.53 -3.82 26.23
CA GLU A 258 8.06 -3.82 26.20
C GLU A 258 7.52 -4.16 24.81
N ARG A 259 8.09 -3.57 23.75
CA ARG A 259 7.71 -3.87 22.36
C ARG A 259 8.06 -5.33 22.00
N LEU A 260 9.21 -5.82 22.39
CA LEU A 260 9.60 -7.22 22.16
C LEU A 260 8.66 -8.19 22.89
N ASN A 261 8.24 -7.88 24.13
CA ASN A 261 7.26 -8.67 24.85
C ASN A 261 5.89 -8.66 24.17
N SER A 262 5.45 -7.51 23.66
CA SER A 262 4.24 -7.40 22.84
C SER A 262 4.32 -8.30 21.60
N ILE A 263 5.43 -8.28 20.86
CA ILE A 263 5.65 -9.14 19.68
C ILE A 263 5.57 -10.63 20.07
N ARG A 264 6.21 -11.02 21.19
CA ARG A 264 6.17 -12.40 21.69
C ARG A 264 4.75 -12.85 22.07
N SER A 265 4.00 -11.99 22.75
CA SER A 265 2.61 -12.27 23.14
C SER A 265 1.70 -12.39 21.92
N LEU A 266 1.81 -11.49 20.94
CA LEU A 266 1.07 -11.57 19.70
C LEU A 266 1.44 -12.84 18.90
N ASN A 267 2.72 -13.23 18.89
CA ASN A 267 3.15 -14.46 18.23
C ASN A 267 2.59 -15.71 18.91
N ALA A 268 2.42 -15.71 20.24
CA ALA A 268 1.79 -16.80 20.97
C ALA A 268 0.31 -16.95 20.57
N ILE A 269 -0.43 -15.83 20.43
CA ILE A 269 -1.81 -15.85 19.96
C ILE A 269 -1.88 -16.41 18.53
N ALA A 270 -0.98 -15.99 17.64
CA ALA A 270 -0.92 -16.50 16.26
C ALA A 270 -0.66 -18.02 16.25
N ALA A 271 0.25 -18.51 17.09
CA ALA A 271 0.55 -19.93 17.22
C ALA A 271 -0.65 -20.75 17.73
N GLU A 272 -1.43 -20.24 18.68
CA GLU A 272 -2.69 -20.85 19.14
C GLU A 272 -3.72 -20.98 18.00
N ARG A 273 -3.71 -20.03 17.04
CA ARG A 273 -4.53 -20.07 15.83
C ARG A 273 -3.98 -20.99 14.73
N GLY A 274 -2.78 -21.55 14.89
CA GLY A 274 -2.08 -22.33 13.86
C GLY A 274 -1.55 -21.45 12.71
N GLU A 275 -1.33 -20.17 12.93
CA GLU A 275 -0.90 -19.19 11.95
C GLU A 275 0.48 -18.59 12.31
N SER A 276 1.17 -18.02 11.32
CA SER A 276 2.30 -17.13 11.62
C SER A 276 1.80 -15.77 12.13
N LEU A 277 2.64 -15.04 12.87
CA LEU A 277 2.31 -13.68 13.31
C LEU A 277 2.01 -12.75 12.12
N ALA A 278 2.73 -12.93 11.00
CA ALA A 278 2.45 -12.16 9.77
C ALA A 278 1.05 -12.44 9.21
N GLN A 279 0.65 -13.71 9.13
CA GLN A 279 -0.70 -14.09 8.67
C GLN A 279 -1.78 -13.49 9.58
N MET A 280 -1.65 -13.68 10.89
CA MET A 280 -2.58 -13.10 11.87
C MET A 280 -2.66 -11.58 11.75
N ALA A 281 -1.53 -10.87 11.59
CA ALA A 281 -1.50 -9.41 11.47
C ALA A 281 -2.19 -8.92 10.19
N LEU A 282 -2.00 -9.60 9.06
CA LEU A 282 -2.69 -9.28 7.80
C LEU A 282 -4.20 -9.54 7.93
N LYS A 283 -4.59 -10.68 8.51
CA LYS A 283 -6.00 -11.01 8.74
C LYS A 283 -6.67 -10.02 9.68
N TRP A 284 -5.96 -9.56 10.72
CA TRP A 284 -6.46 -8.56 11.65
C TRP A 284 -6.82 -7.23 10.95
N ILE A 285 -6.06 -6.79 9.95
CA ILE A 285 -6.36 -5.59 9.17
C ILE A 285 -7.67 -5.76 8.39
N LEU A 286 -7.92 -6.94 7.84
CA LEU A 286 -9.09 -7.28 7.01
C LEU A 286 -10.32 -7.70 7.83
N ARG A 287 -10.24 -7.74 9.17
CA ARG A 287 -11.23 -8.39 10.06
C ARG A 287 -12.67 -7.91 9.97
N ASP A 288 -12.87 -6.64 9.63
CA ASP A 288 -14.19 -5.99 9.65
C ASP A 288 -14.73 -5.61 8.25
N GLY A 289 -13.96 -5.92 7.21
CA GLY A 289 -14.35 -5.64 5.82
C GLY A 289 -14.33 -4.16 5.40
N ILE A 290 -13.85 -3.24 6.28
CA ILE A 290 -13.74 -1.81 5.96
C ILE A 290 -12.48 -1.54 5.13
N VAL A 291 -11.39 -2.25 5.43
CA VAL A 291 -10.18 -2.21 4.61
C VAL A 291 -10.37 -3.08 3.38
N THR A 292 -10.27 -2.47 2.22
CA THR A 292 -10.50 -3.13 0.92
C THR A 292 -9.33 -4.03 0.53
N SER A 293 -8.09 -3.57 0.78
CA SER A 293 -6.87 -4.28 0.38
C SER A 293 -5.71 -3.95 1.31
N VAL A 294 -4.74 -4.85 1.39
CA VAL A 294 -3.53 -4.69 2.20
C VAL A 294 -2.30 -4.68 1.29
N LEU A 295 -1.50 -3.63 1.36
CA LEU A 295 -0.24 -3.52 0.63
C LEU A 295 0.87 -4.30 1.34
N ILE A 296 1.18 -5.47 0.81
CA ILE A 296 2.34 -6.23 1.27
C ILE A 296 3.61 -5.78 0.55
N GLY A 297 4.72 -5.72 1.28
CA GLY A 297 6.06 -5.59 0.73
C GLY A 297 6.81 -6.92 0.84
N ALA A 298 7.61 -7.25 -0.16
CA ALA A 298 8.43 -8.45 -0.15
C ALA A 298 9.86 -8.15 -0.62
N SER A 299 10.82 -8.93 -0.18
CA SER A 299 12.21 -8.92 -0.68
C SER A 299 12.55 -10.18 -1.51
N ARG A 300 11.65 -11.15 -1.52
CA ARG A 300 11.76 -12.41 -2.29
C ARG A 300 10.37 -13.02 -2.51
N PRO A 301 10.18 -13.82 -3.58
CA PRO A 301 8.90 -14.47 -3.91
C PRO A 301 8.29 -15.28 -2.77
N GLN A 302 9.11 -16.01 -2.01
CA GLN A 302 8.64 -16.83 -0.90
C GLN A 302 7.84 -16.05 0.15
N GLN A 303 8.19 -14.77 0.43
CA GLN A 303 7.42 -13.95 1.37
C GLN A 303 6.02 -13.60 0.84
N ILE A 304 5.86 -13.47 -0.48
CA ILE A 304 4.54 -13.28 -1.10
C ILE A 304 3.69 -14.53 -0.86
N LEU A 305 4.23 -15.72 -1.13
CA LEU A 305 3.54 -16.98 -0.91
C LEU A 305 3.17 -17.21 0.57
N GLU A 306 4.05 -16.81 1.48
CA GLU A 306 3.78 -16.87 2.92
C GLU A 306 2.63 -15.94 3.33
N ASN A 307 2.62 -14.70 2.81
CA ASN A 307 1.55 -13.74 3.08
C ASN A 307 0.20 -14.17 2.48
N LEU A 308 0.20 -14.81 1.31
CA LEU A 308 -1.01 -15.32 0.65
C LEU A 308 -1.78 -16.35 1.49
N LYS A 309 -1.11 -17.04 2.41
CA LYS A 309 -1.79 -17.98 3.32
C LYS A 309 -2.85 -17.30 4.21
N VAL A 310 -2.83 -15.97 4.34
CA VAL A 310 -3.88 -15.21 5.03
C VAL A 310 -5.27 -15.43 4.44
N LEU A 311 -5.37 -15.78 3.14
CA LEU A 311 -6.64 -16.02 2.46
C LEU A 311 -7.42 -17.21 3.06
N ASP A 312 -6.70 -18.15 3.68
CA ASP A 312 -7.25 -19.33 4.36
C ASP A 312 -7.45 -19.10 5.87
N SER A 313 -7.06 -17.94 6.41
CA SER A 313 -7.15 -17.64 7.84
C SER A 313 -8.59 -17.54 8.32
N ALA A 314 -8.88 -18.14 9.46
CA ALA A 314 -10.18 -18.06 10.10
C ALA A 314 -10.49 -16.63 10.60
N SER A 315 -11.76 -16.31 10.75
CA SER A 315 -12.20 -15.07 11.42
C SER A 315 -11.78 -15.08 12.89
N PHE A 316 -11.64 -13.90 13.48
CA PHE A 316 -11.35 -13.76 14.90
C PHE A 316 -12.61 -13.92 15.75
N SER A 317 -12.45 -14.54 16.93
CA SER A 317 -13.42 -14.42 18.02
C SER A 317 -13.24 -13.08 18.76
N GLU A 318 -14.25 -12.66 19.50
CA GLU A 318 -14.17 -11.45 20.35
C GLU A 318 -13.06 -11.56 21.40
N GLU A 319 -12.86 -12.78 21.96
CA GLU A 319 -11.81 -13.04 22.93
C GLU A 319 -10.41 -12.89 22.34
N GLU A 320 -10.19 -13.39 21.12
CA GLU A 320 -8.91 -13.23 20.40
C GLU A 320 -8.63 -11.75 20.11
N LEU A 321 -9.62 -11.00 19.62
CA LEU A 321 -9.47 -9.56 19.37
C LEU A 321 -9.12 -8.82 20.65
N LYS A 322 -9.76 -9.13 21.78
CA LYS A 322 -9.45 -8.54 23.09
C LYS A 322 -8.00 -8.85 23.52
N LYS A 323 -7.56 -10.10 23.39
CA LYS A 323 -6.16 -10.48 23.69
C LYS A 323 -5.16 -9.72 22.82
N ILE A 324 -5.46 -9.56 21.51
CA ILE A 324 -4.63 -8.77 20.59
C ILE A 324 -4.59 -7.31 21.02
N ASP A 325 -5.72 -6.73 21.42
CA ASP A 325 -5.80 -5.34 21.89
C ASP A 325 -4.97 -5.11 23.16
N GLU A 326 -5.05 -6.02 24.14
CA GLU A 326 -4.26 -5.99 25.37
C GLU A 326 -2.74 -6.08 25.13
N CYS A 327 -2.33 -6.81 24.08
CA CYS A 327 -0.92 -7.01 23.74
C CYS A 327 -0.36 -5.95 22.76
N SER A 328 -1.22 -5.16 22.11
CA SER A 328 -0.81 -4.40 20.91
C SER A 328 0.04 -3.17 21.21
N LEU A 329 0.00 -2.62 22.43
CA LEU A 329 0.63 -1.33 22.78
C LEU A 329 0.29 -0.23 21.74
N ALA A 330 -0.84 -0.33 21.09
CA ALA A 330 -1.32 0.68 20.16
C ALA A 330 -1.92 1.83 20.99
N LEU A 331 -1.34 2.99 20.83
CA LEU A 331 -1.81 4.24 21.43
C LEU A 331 -2.64 5.00 20.41
#